data_01775d29e959fabcaf92ec82b3e9fe52
#
_entry.id   01775d29e959fabcaf92ec82b3e9fe52
#
_cell.length_a   1.000
_cell.length_b   1.000
_cell.length_c   1.000
_cell.angle_alpha   90.00
_cell.angle_beta   90.00
_cell.angle_gamma   90.00
#
_symmetry.space_group_name_H-M   'P 1'
#
loop_
_entity.id
_entity.type
_entity.pdbx_description
1 polymer ?
#
loop_
_entity_poly.entity_id
_entity_poly.type
_entity_poly.pdbx_seq_one_letter_code
_entity_poly.pdbx_strand_id
1 'polypeptide(L)'
;MVITYVGGNCFKLSAGDTTIAVNPPASSSPHKVSKFGADVVIIPVAHEDWNGEETASHGGKEPFVVRGPGAYEVGDAVITGYASQGALGKKTDEWGNTVYTLQFDGMKVLLLGALSSAKLSPEIRADVDDVDIVFVPLGGSTLDAKGAHDLVVALEAKVIIPYHVNGDKELKEFIKIAGVAGVKPQEKLTLRAKEVSTMNGTIALLQ
;
A
#
# COMPACT_ATOMS: atom_id res chain seq x y z
N MET A 1 -5.26 14.54 -2.18
CA MET A 1 -5.19 13.18 -2.79
C MET A 1 -6.49 12.42 -2.58
N VAL A 2 -6.86 11.64 -3.56
CA VAL A 2 -7.99 10.71 -3.46
C VAL A 2 -7.46 9.30 -3.57
N ILE A 3 -7.80 8.45 -2.60
CA ILE A 3 -7.47 7.03 -2.58
C ILE A 3 -8.75 6.26 -2.87
N THR A 4 -8.74 5.42 -3.90
CA THR A 4 -9.88 4.61 -4.31
C THR A 4 -9.51 3.14 -4.24
N TYR A 5 -10.31 2.32 -3.58
CA TYR A 5 -10.21 0.88 -3.66
C TYR A 5 -10.72 0.39 -5.02
N VAL A 6 -9.95 -0.48 -5.66
CA VAL A 6 -10.30 -0.98 -7.00
C VAL A 6 -10.72 -2.45 -6.94
N GLY A 7 -10.22 -3.17 -5.95
CA GLY A 7 -10.50 -4.59 -5.74
C GLY A 7 -9.24 -5.40 -5.45
N GLY A 8 -9.38 -6.53 -4.79
CA GLY A 8 -8.25 -7.34 -4.35
C GLY A 8 -7.32 -6.55 -3.40
N ASN A 9 -6.07 -6.37 -3.78
CA ASN A 9 -5.12 -5.51 -3.06
C ASN A 9 -4.81 -4.21 -3.82
N CYS A 10 -5.62 -3.89 -4.85
CA CYS A 10 -5.37 -2.79 -5.76
C CYS A 10 -5.99 -1.48 -5.26
N PHE A 11 -5.17 -0.44 -5.25
CA PHE A 11 -5.58 0.93 -4.92
C PHE A 11 -5.18 1.89 -6.03
N LYS A 12 -5.95 2.94 -6.19
CA LYS A 12 -5.67 4.07 -7.05
C LYS A 12 -5.51 5.33 -6.21
N LEU A 13 -4.36 5.98 -6.30
CA LEU A 13 -4.06 7.27 -5.69
C LEU A 13 -4.10 8.33 -6.78
N SER A 14 -4.91 9.37 -6.61
CA SER A 14 -5.05 10.43 -7.61
C SER A 14 -4.95 11.81 -6.98
N ALA A 15 -4.15 12.67 -7.60
CA ALA A 15 -4.04 14.10 -7.25
C ALA A 15 -3.72 14.90 -8.53
N GLY A 16 -4.43 16.01 -8.73
CA GLY A 16 -4.33 16.74 -10.00
C GLY A 16 -4.60 15.83 -11.20
N ASP A 17 -3.69 15.85 -12.16
CA ASP A 17 -3.76 15.03 -13.37
C ASP A 17 -3.00 13.68 -13.23
N THR A 18 -2.34 13.45 -12.09
CA THR A 18 -1.52 12.25 -11.85
C THR A 18 -2.32 11.16 -11.15
N THR A 19 -2.24 9.97 -11.69
CA THR A 19 -2.85 8.75 -11.11
C THR A 19 -1.77 7.67 -10.92
N ILE A 20 -1.69 7.14 -9.70
CA ILE A 20 -0.77 6.06 -9.33
C ILE A 20 -1.60 4.82 -9.02
N ALA A 21 -1.29 3.71 -9.68
CA ALA A 21 -1.83 2.40 -9.36
C ALA A 21 -0.88 1.67 -8.41
N VAL A 22 -1.42 1.13 -7.33
CA VAL A 22 -0.68 0.34 -6.34
C VAL A 22 -1.22 -1.07 -6.34
N ASN A 23 -0.36 -2.07 -6.46
CA ASN A 23 -0.70 -3.50 -6.43
C ASN A 23 -1.79 -3.91 -7.45
N PRO A 24 -1.75 -3.51 -8.73
CA PRO A 24 -2.75 -3.95 -9.67
C PRO A 24 -2.64 -5.46 -9.91
N PRO A 25 -3.75 -6.21 -9.91
CA PRO A 25 -3.72 -7.64 -10.21
C PRO A 25 -3.52 -7.87 -11.71
N ALA A 26 -2.75 -8.90 -12.05
CA ALA A 26 -2.58 -9.36 -13.42
C ALA A 26 -3.87 -10.00 -13.97
N SER A 27 -3.97 -10.12 -15.28
CA SER A 27 -5.10 -10.79 -15.94
C SER A 27 -5.26 -12.26 -15.56
N SER A 28 -4.17 -12.91 -15.11
CA SER A 28 -4.15 -14.29 -14.59
C SER A 28 -4.67 -14.41 -13.15
N SER A 29 -4.68 -13.29 -12.39
CA SER A 29 -5.15 -13.29 -11.00
C SER A 29 -6.63 -13.68 -10.90
N PRO A 30 -7.04 -14.38 -9.81
CA PRO A 30 -8.45 -14.60 -9.50
C PRO A 30 -9.20 -13.30 -9.17
N HIS A 31 -8.49 -12.26 -8.73
CA HIS A 31 -9.06 -10.94 -8.43
C HIS A 31 -9.32 -10.16 -9.72
N LYS A 32 -10.59 -10.13 -10.14
CA LYS A 32 -10.97 -9.37 -11.34
C LYS A 32 -11.34 -7.95 -10.96
N VAL A 33 -10.64 -6.99 -11.54
CA VAL A 33 -10.89 -5.56 -11.37
C VAL A 33 -11.09 -4.91 -12.73
N SER A 34 -11.81 -3.79 -12.74
CA SER A 34 -11.96 -3.00 -13.96
C SER A 34 -10.64 -2.35 -14.34
N LYS A 35 -10.28 -2.41 -15.61
CA LYS A 35 -9.09 -1.72 -16.13
C LYS A 35 -9.27 -0.21 -16.01
N PHE A 36 -8.19 0.48 -15.67
CA PHE A 36 -8.14 1.94 -15.60
C PHE A 36 -6.80 2.48 -16.10
N GLY A 37 -6.75 3.75 -16.44
CA GLY A 37 -5.50 4.41 -16.84
C GLY A 37 -4.77 4.97 -15.63
N ALA A 38 -3.47 4.65 -15.49
CA ALA A 38 -2.56 5.25 -14.53
C ALA A 38 -1.35 5.86 -15.24
N ASP A 39 -0.68 6.80 -14.59
CA ASP A 39 0.59 7.38 -15.04
C ASP A 39 1.78 6.63 -14.44
N VAL A 40 1.59 6.06 -13.24
CA VAL A 40 2.58 5.26 -12.53
C VAL A 40 1.93 3.98 -12.02
N VAL A 41 2.65 2.87 -12.08
CA VAL A 41 2.28 1.59 -11.46
C VAL A 41 3.36 1.20 -10.45
N ILE A 42 3.01 0.96 -9.21
CA ILE A 42 3.91 0.49 -8.15
C ILE A 42 3.65 -0.99 -7.87
N ILE A 43 4.68 -1.81 -8.10
CA ILE A 43 4.65 -3.27 -7.96
C ILE A 43 5.64 -3.69 -6.86
N PRO A 44 5.18 -4.00 -5.65
CA PRO A 44 6.06 -4.41 -4.55
C PRO A 44 6.49 -5.87 -4.62
N VAL A 45 5.71 -6.73 -5.30
CA VAL A 45 5.92 -8.19 -5.32
C VAL A 45 5.67 -8.74 -6.72
N ALA A 46 6.51 -9.67 -7.16
CA ALA A 46 6.33 -10.40 -8.41
C ALA A 46 5.32 -11.56 -8.24
N HIS A 47 4.08 -11.22 -7.93
CA HIS A 47 2.96 -12.16 -7.78
C HIS A 47 1.76 -11.69 -8.60
N GLU A 48 1.00 -12.61 -9.19
CA GLU A 48 -0.09 -12.28 -10.11
C GLU A 48 -1.19 -11.39 -9.49
N ASP A 49 -1.37 -11.42 -8.19
CA ASP A 49 -2.34 -10.56 -7.50
C ASP A 49 -1.84 -9.11 -7.31
N TRP A 50 -0.58 -8.81 -7.75
CA TRP A 50 0.11 -7.55 -7.41
C TRP A 50 0.86 -6.91 -8.59
N ASN A 51 1.08 -7.64 -9.71
CA ASN A 51 2.02 -7.24 -10.76
C ASN A 51 1.40 -7.03 -12.14
N GLY A 52 0.09 -6.76 -12.18
CA GLY A 52 -0.67 -6.57 -13.42
C GLY A 52 -0.63 -5.15 -13.96
N GLU A 53 0.48 -4.72 -14.54
CA GLU A 53 0.60 -3.40 -15.18
C GLU A 53 -0.45 -3.18 -16.28
N GLU A 54 -0.87 -4.25 -16.96
CA GLU A 54 -1.91 -4.22 -18.00
C GLU A 54 -3.29 -3.84 -17.47
N THR A 55 -3.53 -4.00 -16.18
CA THR A 55 -4.77 -3.57 -15.52
C THR A 55 -4.84 -2.05 -15.38
N ALA A 56 -3.68 -1.41 -15.24
CA ALA A 56 -3.54 0.04 -15.13
C ALA A 56 -3.22 0.73 -16.46
N SER A 57 -3.08 -0.02 -17.57
CA SER A 57 -2.79 0.46 -18.92
C SER A 57 -4.07 0.53 -19.74
N HIS A 58 -4.93 1.51 -19.48
CA HIS A 58 -6.22 1.67 -20.19
C HIS A 58 -6.40 3.09 -20.71
N GLY A 59 -7.19 3.25 -21.77
CA GLY A 59 -7.52 4.57 -22.33
C GLY A 59 -6.32 5.28 -22.97
N GLY A 60 -5.36 4.52 -23.51
CA GLY A 60 -4.15 5.08 -24.13
C GLY A 60 -3.04 5.47 -23.14
N LYS A 61 -3.19 5.15 -21.87
CA LYS A 61 -2.13 5.33 -20.87
C LYS A 61 -1.12 4.20 -20.93
N GLU A 62 0.16 4.55 -20.92
CA GLU A 62 1.30 3.65 -20.78
C GLU A 62 2.03 4.05 -19.48
N PRO A 63 1.73 3.41 -18.35
CA PRO A 63 2.26 3.84 -17.07
C PRO A 63 3.76 3.59 -16.96
N PHE A 64 4.45 4.49 -16.25
CA PHE A 64 5.80 4.20 -15.77
C PHE A 64 5.74 3.13 -14.67
N VAL A 65 6.44 2.02 -14.88
CA VAL A 65 6.39 0.88 -13.95
C VAL A 65 7.54 0.95 -12.95
N VAL A 66 7.20 1.13 -11.68
CA VAL A 66 8.11 1.07 -10.54
C VAL A 66 8.13 -0.34 -9.99
N ARG A 67 9.27 -1.00 -10.12
CA ARG A 67 9.45 -2.39 -9.70
C ARG A 67 10.82 -2.59 -9.05
N GLY A 68 10.81 -3.04 -7.80
CA GLY A 68 12.03 -3.30 -7.03
C GLY A 68 12.63 -2.07 -6.35
N PRO A 69 13.72 -2.27 -5.59
CA PRO A 69 14.42 -1.20 -4.88
C PRO A 69 15.02 -0.17 -5.83
N GLY A 70 15.05 1.09 -5.41
CA GLY A 70 15.61 2.20 -6.19
C GLY A 70 14.91 3.51 -5.88
N ALA A 71 15.41 4.58 -6.50
CA ALA A 71 14.81 5.92 -6.43
C ALA A 71 14.22 6.28 -7.80
N TYR A 72 12.99 6.76 -7.80
CA TYR A 72 12.24 7.09 -9.00
C TYR A 72 11.56 8.45 -8.81
N GLU A 73 11.52 9.23 -9.87
CA GLU A 73 10.81 10.51 -9.93
C GLU A 73 9.96 10.53 -11.20
N VAL A 74 8.65 10.65 -11.05
CA VAL A 74 7.70 10.66 -12.17
C VAL A 74 6.64 11.71 -11.92
N GLY A 75 6.68 12.81 -12.69
CA GLY A 75 5.83 13.98 -12.45
C GLY A 75 6.07 14.53 -11.05
N ASP A 76 4.99 14.67 -10.28
CA ASP A 76 5.04 15.18 -8.91
C ASP A 76 5.27 14.07 -7.84
N ALA A 77 5.48 12.84 -8.26
CA ALA A 77 5.69 11.70 -7.38
C ALA A 77 7.19 11.37 -7.23
N VAL A 78 7.68 11.38 -5.99
CA VAL A 78 9.03 10.89 -5.65
C VAL A 78 8.85 9.58 -4.88
N ILE A 79 9.46 8.51 -5.38
CA ILE A 79 9.29 7.15 -4.88
C ILE A 79 10.64 6.56 -4.54
N THR A 80 10.80 6.05 -3.33
CA THR A 80 12.00 5.29 -2.95
C THR A 80 11.61 3.87 -2.54
N GLY A 81 12.22 2.89 -3.16
CA GLY A 81 12.00 1.47 -2.90
C GLY A 81 13.14 0.84 -2.12
N TYR A 82 12.81 0.05 -1.11
CA TYR A 82 13.74 -0.67 -0.25
C TYR A 82 13.45 -2.17 -0.31
N ALA A 83 14.49 -2.98 -0.49
CA ALA A 83 14.37 -4.43 -0.41
C ALA A 83 13.91 -4.85 0.99
N SER A 84 12.94 -5.75 1.05
CA SER A 84 12.41 -6.25 2.31
C SER A 84 11.95 -7.70 2.19
N GLN A 85 11.71 -8.33 3.34
CA GLN A 85 11.22 -9.69 3.37
C GLN A 85 9.73 -9.73 3.08
N GLY A 86 9.35 -10.57 2.12
CA GLY A 86 7.97 -10.91 1.79
C GLY A 86 7.83 -12.42 1.69
N ALA A 87 6.68 -12.94 2.04
CA ALA A 87 6.39 -14.37 2.00
C ALA A 87 5.32 -14.73 0.95
N LEU A 88 5.01 -13.82 0.04
CA LEU A 88 4.20 -14.11 -1.13
C LEU A 88 5.11 -14.61 -2.25
N GLY A 89 4.89 -15.84 -2.69
CA GLY A 89 5.68 -16.46 -3.74
C GLY A 89 6.27 -17.81 -3.32
N LYS A 90 7.29 -18.25 -4.03
CA LYS A 90 7.96 -19.51 -3.70
C LYS A 90 8.73 -19.35 -2.40
N LYS A 91 8.75 -20.37 -1.54
CA LYS A 91 9.45 -20.44 -0.24
C LYS A 91 10.94 -20.11 -0.24
N THR A 92 11.51 -19.76 -1.38
CA THR A 92 12.95 -19.52 -1.58
C THR A 92 13.31 -18.03 -1.67
N ASP A 93 12.33 -17.13 -1.75
CA ASP A 93 12.60 -15.70 -1.97
C ASP A 93 12.62 -14.95 -0.63
N GLU A 94 13.79 -14.92 0.01
CA GLU A 94 14.00 -14.16 1.25
C GLU A 94 13.76 -12.64 1.06
N TRP A 95 13.75 -12.17 -0.18
CA TRP A 95 13.67 -10.76 -0.56
C TRP A 95 12.54 -10.45 -1.54
N GLY A 96 11.47 -11.22 -1.51
CA GLY A 96 10.39 -11.11 -2.49
C GLY A 96 9.51 -9.86 -2.37
N ASN A 97 9.86 -8.86 -1.57
CA ASN A 97 9.07 -7.65 -1.37
C ASN A 97 9.90 -6.36 -1.47
N THR A 98 9.26 -5.29 -1.91
CA THR A 98 9.80 -3.93 -1.84
C THR A 98 8.85 -3.07 -1.02
N VAL A 99 9.38 -2.42 0.01
CA VAL A 99 8.68 -1.35 0.74
C VAL A 99 8.95 -0.05 0.00
N TYR A 100 7.93 0.76 -0.24
CA TYR A 100 8.09 2.05 -0.90
C TYR A 100 7.66 3.20 0.01
N THR A 101 8.48 4.24 0.06
CA THR A 101 8.06 5.58 0.47
C THR A 101 7.67 6.35 -0.78
N LEU A 102 6.58 7.09 -0.71
CA LEU A 102 6.05 7.88 -1.80
C LEU A 102 5.72 9.28 -1.28
N GLN A 103 6.40 10.29 -1.81
CA GLN A 103 6.01 11.69 -1.63
C GLN A 103 5.06 12.07 -2.75
N PHE A 104 3.80 12.36 -2.42
CA PHE A 104 2.77 12.69 -3.40
C PHE A 104 1.69 13.60 -2.80
N ASP A 105 1.31 14.66 -3.50
CA ASP A 105 0.30 15.66 -3.06
C ASP A 105 0.59 16.24 -1.67
N GLY A 106 1.88 16.48 -1.37
CA GLY A 106 2.33 17.04 -0.10
C GLY A 106 2.21 16.08 1.10
N MET A 107 2.05 14.78 0.86
CA MET A 107 1.94 13.74 1.90
C MET A 107 2.97 12.63 1.68
N LYS A 108 3.49 12.09 2.78
CA LYS A 108 4.36 10.91 2.77
C LYS A 108 3.51 9.64 2.97
N VAL A 109 3.49 8.82 1.94
CA VAL A 109 2.78 7.52 1.93
C VAL A 109 3.79 6.39 2.05
N LEU A 110 3.56 5.46 2.96
CA LEU A 110 4.33 4.25 3.12
C LEU A 110 3.54 3.05 2.61
N LEU A 111 4.08 2.35 1.60
CA LEU A 111 3.51 1.15 1.01
C LEU A 111 4.34 -0.05 1.47
N LEU A 112 3.81 -0.86 2.37
CA LEU A 112 4.53 -2.00 2.94
C LEU A 112 4.55 -3.23 2.03
N GLY A 113 3.79 -3.23 0.92
CA GLY A 113 3.71 -4.37 0.00
C GLY A 113 3.22 -5.62 0.72
N ALA A 114 3.88 -6.74 0.49
CA ALA A 114 3.61 -8.02 1.14
C ALA A 114 4.56 -8.30 2.32
N LEU A 115 4.90 -7.29 3.09
CA LEU A 115 5.82 -7.38 4.22
C LEU A 115 5.41 -8.51 5.17
N SER A 116 6.36 -9.39 5.51
CA SER A 116 6.13 -10.57 6.36
C SER A 116 6.70 -10.43 7.78
N SER A 117 7.44 -9.35 8.04
CA SER A 117 8.04 -9.08 9.35
C SER A 117 7.83 -7.62 9.75
N ALA A 118 7.33 -7.39 10.96
CA ALA A 118 7.18 -6.04 11.51
C ALA A 118 8.53 -5.34 11.79
N LYS A 119 9.65 -6.05 11.65
CA LYS A 119 10.99 -5.50 11.86
C LYS A 119 11.51 -4.89 10.56
N LEU A 120 11.39 -3.59 10.44
CA LEU A 120 11.96 -2.82 9.32
C LEU A 120 13.50 -2.76 9.40
N SER A 121 14.17 -2.72 8.24
CA SER A 121 15.62 -2.52 8.17
C SER A 121 16.00 -1.10 8.66
N PRO A 122 17.27 -0.89 9.08
CA PRO A 122 17.73 0.45 9.48
C PRO A 122 17.56 1.51 8.38
N GLU A 123 17.73 1.13 7.11
CA GLU A 123 17.55 2.03 5.96
C GLU A 123 16.11 2.50 5.82
N ILE A 124 15.14 1.58 5.91
CA ILE A 124 13.72 1.93 5.90
C ILE A 124 13.39 2.83 7.09
N ARG A 125 13.88 2.48 8.30
CA ARG A 125 13.60 3.27 9.50
C ARG A 125 14.11 4.71 9.41
N ALA A 126 15.23 4.92 8.76
CA ALA A 126 15.80 6.27 8.57
C ALA A 126 14.95 7.15 7.64
N ASP A 127 14.12 6.56 6.78
CA ASP A 127 13.29 7.32 5.82
C ASP A 127 11.81 7.39 6.21
N VAL A 128 11.35 6.64 7.21
CA VAL A 128 9.92 6.58 7.58
C VAL A 128 9.52 7.48 8.75
N ASP A 129 10.29 8.53 9.02
CA ASP A 129 9.86 9.58 9.93
C ASP A 129 8.68 10.36 9.32
N ASP A 130 7.72 10.76 10.15
CA ASP A 130 6.54 11.55 9.76
C ASP A 130 5.68 10.93 8.64
N VAL A 131 5.37 9.64 8.75
CA VAL A 131 4.47 8.96 7.81
C VAL A 131 3.05 9.50 7.95
N ASP A 132 2.53 10.09 6.87
CA ASP A 132 1.15 10.56 6.83
C ASP A 132 0.17 9.41 6.64
N ILE A 133 0.46 8.49 5.71
CA ILE A 133 -0.43 7.40 5.35
C ILE A 133 0.39 6.11 5.25
N VAL A 134 -0.05 5.05 5.91
CA VAL A 134 0.55 3.72 5.76
C VAL A 134 -0.47 2.72 5.22
N PHE A 135 -0.09 2.00 4.17
CA PHE A 135 -0.79 0.82 3.68
C PHE A 135 -0.17 -0.41 4.31
N VAL A 136 -0.93 -1.12 5.15
CA VAL A 136 -0.43 -2.25 5.93
C VAL A 136 -1.09 -3.56 5.54
N PRO A 137 -0.29 -4.59 5.12
CA PRO A 137 -0.83 -5.88 4.73
C PRO A 137 -1.19 -6.71 5.96
N LEU A 138 -2.31 -7.43 5.91
CA LEU A 138 -2.79 -8.29 6.97
C LEU A 138 -3.09 -9.70 6.46
N GLY A 139 -2.65 -10.69 7.21
CA GLY A 139 -3.06 -12.09 7.02
C GLY A 139 -2.28 -12.86 5.97
N GLY A 140 -2.64 -14.12 5.82
CA GLY A 140 -1.90 -15.04 4.96
C GLY A 140 -0.48 -15.26 5.45
N SER A 141 0.49 -14.95 4.60
CA SER A 141 1.92 -15.00 4.90
C SER A 141 2.53 -13.62 5.17
N THR A 142 1.69 -12.58 5.27
CA THR A 142 2.13 -11.22 5.63
C THR A 142 2.08 -11.00 7.14
N LEU A 143 1.84 -9.78 7.58
CA LEU A 143 1.78 -9.47 9.01
C LEU A 143 0.55 -10.06 9.68
N ASP A 144 0.70 -10.60 10.88
CA ASP A 144 -0.43 -10.87 11.76
C ASP A 144 -0.98 -9.56 12.35
N ALA A 145 -2.17 -9.63 12.93
CA ALA A 145 -2.87 -8.44 13.46
C ALA A 145 -2.05 -7.69 14.52
N LYS A 146 -1.35 -8.44 15.40
CA LYS A 146 -0.53 -7.84 16.45
C LYS A 146 0.72 -7.18 15.88
N GLY A 147 1.46 -7.87 15.02
CA GLY A 147 2.68 -7.33 14.39
C GLY A 147 2.39 -6.09 13.55
N ALA A 148 1.27 -6.10 12.81
CA ALA A 148 0.81 -4.94 12.05
C ALA A 148 0.47 -3.76 12.97
N HIS A 149 -0.25 -4.00 14.07
CA HIS A 149 -0.60 -2.96 15.04
C HIS A 149 0.66 -2.38 15.71
N ASP A 150 1.56 -3.23 16.21
CA ASP A 150 2.80 -2.78 16.85
C ASP A 150 3.66 -1.94 15.87
N LEU A 151 3.68 -2.32 14.58
CA LEU A 151 4.41 -1.60 13.55
C LEU A 151 3.80 -0.21 13.28
N VAL A 152 2.48 -0.10 13.07
CA VAL A 152 1.85 1.20 12.75
C VAL A 152 1.89 2.16 13.94
N VAL A 153 1.87 1.64 15.17
CA VAL A 153 2.09 2.44 16.39
C VAL A 153 3.54 2.96 16.45
N ALA A 154 4.53 2.10 16.14
CA ALA A 154 5.94 2.50 16.13
C ALA A 154 6.27 3.49 15.01
N LEU A 155 5.49 3.51 13.93
CA LEU A 155 5.61 4.48 12.82
C LEU A 155 4.93 5.80 13.11
N GLU A 156 4.12 5.89 14.17
CA GLU A 156 3.30 7.07 14.49
C GLU A 156 2.46 7.55 13.29
N ALA A 157 2.04 6.62 12.44
CA ALA A 157 1.33 6.91 11.19
C ALA A 157 0.00 7.64 11.47
N LYS A 158 -0.28 8.71 10.74
CA LYS A 158 -1.46 9.55 10.93
C LYS A 158 -2.74 8.87 10.42
N VAL A 159 -2.63 8.23 9.25
CA VAL A 159 -3.71 7.44 8.63
C VAL A 159 -3.23 6.04 8.33
N ILE A 160 -3.98 5.04 8.75
CA ILE A 160 -3.67 3.64 8.58
C ILE A 160 -4.71 3.01 7.66
N ILE A 161 -4.26 2.44 6.53
CA ILE A 161 -5.10 1.74 5.56
C ILE A 161 -4.72 0.26 5.58
N PRO A 162 -5.39 -0.55 6.38
CA PRO A 162 -5.17 -1.99 6.37
C PRO A 162 -5.80 -2.60 5.11
N TYR A 163 -5.11 -3.55 4.51
CA TYR A 163 -5.66 -4.41 3.48
C TYR A 163 -5.33 -5.88 3.76
N HIS A 164 -6.17 -6.78 3.29
CA HIS A 164 -6.05 -8.18 3.67
C HIS A 164 -5.71 -9.06 2.48
N VAL A 165 -4.74 -9.94 2.69
CA VAL A 165 -4.21 -10.82 1.64
C VAL A 165 -5.04 -12.09 1.50
N ASN A 166 -5.62 -12.62 2.58
CA ASN A 166 -6.41 -13.86 2.57
C ASN A 166 -7.52 -13.86 3.63
N GLY A 167 -8.57 -13.06 3.42
CA GLY A 167 -9.79 -13.06 4.26
C GLY A 167 -9.74 -12.12 5.45
N ASP A 168 -10.88 -11.96 6.12
CA ASP A 168 -11.17 -10.88 7.05
C ASP A 168 -10.77 -11.14 8.51
N LYS A 169 -10.24 -12.31 8.83
CA LYS A 169 -9.97 -12.69 10.23
C LYS A 169 -8.96 -11.74 10.88
N GLU A 170 -7.83 -11.56 10.22
CA GLU A 170 -6.74 -10.70 10.72
C GLU A 170 -7.16 -9.23 10.77
N LEU A 171 -7.95 -8.78 9.80
CA LEU A 171 -8.49 -7.42 9.80
C LEU A 171 -9.41 -7.17 11.01
N LYS A 172 -10.31 -8.11 11.33
CA LYS A 172 -11.19 -8.00 12.50
C LYS A 172 -10.38 -7.99 13.80
N GLU A 173 -9.34 -8.81 13.89
CA GLU A 173 -8.45 -8.85 15.05
C GLU A 173 -7.63 -7.56 15.18
N PHE A 174 -7.10 -7.04 14.08
CA PHE A 174 -6.39 -5.77 14.03
C PHE A 174 -7.25 -4.61 14.54
N ILE A 175 -8.50 -4.48 14.05
CA ILE A 175 -9.45 -3.46 14.50
C ILE A 175 -9.76 -3.58 16.00
N LYS A 176 -9.89 -4.83 16.50
CA LYS A 176 -10.12 -5.11 17.92
C LYS A 176 -8.92 -4.70 18.78
N ILE A 177 -7.68 -5.02 18.36
CA ILE A 177 -6.45 -4.65 19.07
C ILE A 177 -6.29 -3.13 19.10
N ALA A 178 -6.57 -2.46 17.99
CA ALA A 178 -6.52 -1.00 17.89
C ALA A 178 -7.58 -0.28 18.73
N GLY A 179 -8.53 -1.02 19.31
CA GLY A 179 -9.57 -0.45 20.16
C GLY A 179 -10.60 0.43 19.44
N VAL A 180 -10.67 0.32 18.11
CA VAL A 180 -11.61 1.11 17.29
C VAL A 180 -12.85 0.30 16.97
N ALA A 181 -14.01 0.82 17.33
CA ALA A 181 -15.30 0.19 17.01
C ALA A 181 -16.03 1.01 15.94
N GLY A 182 -16.75 0.30 15.05
CA GLY A 182 -17.69 0.96 14.12
C GLY A 182 -17.04 1.64 12.91
N VAL A 183 -15.77 1.35 12.60
CA VAL A 183 -15.17 1.80 11.34
C VAL A 183 -15.91 1.15 10.17
N LYS A 184 -16.52 1.99 9.34
CA LYS A 184 -17.27 1.50 8.18
C LYS A 184 -16.36 1.46 6.96
N PRO A 185 -16.43 0.39 6.17
CA PRO A 185 -15.75 0.33 4.88
C PRO A 185 -16.27 1.42 3.93
N GLN A 186 -15.36 1.94 3.11
CA GLN A 186 -15.68 2.91 2.07
C GLN A 186 -14.86 2.60 0.80
N GLU A 187 -15.43 2.87 -0.37
CA GLU A 187 -14.72 2.66 -1.64
C GLU A 187 -13.65 3.73 -1.90
N LYS A 188 -13.82 4.91 -1.31
CA LYS A 188 -13.04 6.10 -1.61
C LYS A 188 -12.77 6.94 -0.38
N LEU A 189 -11.53 7.37 -0.22
CA LEU A 189 -11.07 8.26 0.83
C LEU A 189 -10.45 9.52 0.21
N THR A 190 -10.92 10.69 0.61
CA THR A 190 -10.35 11.97 0.19
C THR A 190 -9.57 12.58 1.36
N LEU A 191 -8.30 12.87 1.14
CA LEU A 191 -7.38 13.41 2.14
C LEU A 191 -6.75 14.70 1.64
N ARG A 192 -6.59 15.66 2.55
CA ARG A 192 -5.81 16.89 2.34
C ARG A 192 -4.66 16.93 3.34
N ALA A 193 -3.48 17.30 2.91
CA ALA A 193 -2.28 17.32 3.76
C ALA A 193 -2.52 18.07 5.09
N LYS A 194 -3.21 19.22 5.06
CA LYS A 194 -3.58 20.00 6.25
C LYS A 194 -4.49 19.24 7.23
N GLU A 195 -5.40 18.41 6.72
CA GLU A 195 -6.30 17.59 7.56
C GLU A 195 -5.53 16.42 8.16
N VAL A 196 -4.73 15.74 7.33
CA VAL A 196 -3.91 14.60 7.74
C VAL A 196 -2.90 15.00 8.83
N SER A 197 -2.30 16.19 8.76
CA SER A 197 -1.35 16.66 9.78
C SER A 197 -1.92 16.76 11.20
N THR A 198 -3.24 16.75 11.34
CA THR A 198 -3.94 16.77 12.66
C THR A 198 -4.47 15.41 13.09
N MET A 199 -4.34 14.39 12.24
CA MET A 199 -4.75 13.00 12.52
C MET A 199 -3.68 12.26 13.32
N ASN A 200 -4.11 11.22 14.02
CA ASN A 200 -3.21 10.36 14.77
C ASN A 200 -3.79 8.95 14.83
N GLY A 201 -3.17 8.00 14.14
CA GLY A 201 -3.58 6.60 14.15
C GLY A 201 -5.00 6.35 13.61
N THR A 202 -5.49 7.20 12.71
CA THR A 202 -6.84 7.06 12.15
C THR A 202 -6.91 5.88 11.19
N ILE A 203 -7.73 4.87 11.52
CA ILE A 203 -7.93 3.71 10.64
C ILE A 203 -8.99 4.01 9.60
N ALA A 204 -8.65 3.84 8.33
CA ALA A 204 -9.55 3.93 7.19
C ALA A 204 -9.67 2.57 6.49
N LEU A 205 -10.86 1.99 6.48
CA LEU A 205 -11.14 0.74 5.77
C LEU A 205 -11.57 1.07 4.35
N LEU A 206 -10.80 0.58 3.38
CA LEU A 206 -11.10 0.70 1.96
C LEU A 206 -11.45 -0.69 1.40
N GLN A 207 -12.69 -0.84 0.93
CA GLN A 207 -13.24 -2.09 0.39
C GLN A 207 -14.26 -1.80 -0.71
#